data_31515f4f88cb56a35b3e09b2c88cda04
#
_entry.id   31515f4f88cb56a35b3e09b2c88cda04
#
_cell.length_a   1.000
_cell.length_b   1.000
_cell.length_c   1.000
_cell.angle_alpha   90.00
_cell.angle_beta   90.00
_cell.angle_gamma   90.00
#
_symmetry.space_group_name_H-M   'P 1'
#
loop_
_entity.id
_entity.type
_entity.pdbx_description
1 polymer ?
#
loop_
_entity_poly.entity_id
_entity_poly.type
_entity_poly.pdbx_seq_one_letter_code
_entity_poly.pdbx_strand_id
1 'polypeptide(L)'
;VSEGDEIKAGARITEGSVNPHDVLAISGTQAVQDYLIQEVQKVYRMQGVDINDKHIEVIVRQMMKKVRVDEGGDSPLLPGSYVEKSELEAENRKIRERIESGEVDLKEATYTPVLMGITKASLATDSFLSAASFQETTRVLTDAAIKGKVDPLLGLKENVIIGKLVPAGTGMKCYSDVDIEPEEKDLTNEAV
;
A
#
# COMPACT_ATOMS: atom_id res chain seq x y z
N VAL A 1 1.53 33.00 17.26
CA VAL A 1 1.00 33.94 16.28
C VAL A 1 0.74 35.25 17.00
N SER A 2 1.24 36.36 16.47
CA SER A 2 1.10 37.71 17.04
C SER A 2 0.08 38.52 16.23
N GLU A 3 -0.40 39.62 16.84
CA GLU A 3 -1.34 40.49 16.15
C GLU A 3 -0.65 41.15 14.93
N GLY A 4 -1.24 40.95 13.74
CA GLY A 4 -0.69 41.44 12.46
C GLY A 4 0.00 40.40 11.61
N ASP A 5 0.16 39.17 12.09
CA ASP A 5 0.73 38.06 11.29
C ASP A 5 -0.25 37.58 10.21
N GLU A 6 0.25 37.41 8.99
CA GLU A 6 -0.51 36.75 7.92
C GLU A 6 -0.48 35.22 8.10
N ILE A 7 -1.65 34.62 8.22
CA ILE A 7 -1.80 33.16 8.45
C ILE A 7 -2.30 32.49 7.18
N LYS A 8 -1.63 31.41 6.76
CA LYS A 8 -2.11 30.53 5.68
C LYS A 8 -3.06 29.45 6.21
N ALA A 9 -3.93 28.94 5.36
CA ALA A 9 -4.78 27.80 5.70
C ALA A 9 -3.92 26.63 6.20
N GLY A 10 -4.29 26.03 7.34
CA GLY A 10 -3.52 24.94 7.98
C GLY A 10 -2.36 25.40 8.88
N ALA A 11 -2.10 26.71 9.02
CA ALA A 11 -1.06 27.20 9.92
C ALA A 11 -1.44 26.94 11.38
N ARG A 12 -0.46 26.52 12.18
CA ARG A 12 -0.65 26.34 13.63
C ARG A 12 -0.80 27.69 14.31
N ILE A 13 -1.88 27.85 15.08
CA ILE A 13 -2.13 29.03 15.88
C ILE A 13 -1.58 28.86 17.30
N THR A 14 -1.70 27.65 17.85
CA THR A 14 -1.24 27.29 19.20
C THR A 14 -0.22 26.18 19.17
N GLU A 15 0.60 26.05 20.19
CA GLU A 15 1.50 24.91 20.39
C GLU A 15 0.69 23.64 20.70
N GLY A 16 1.18 22.49 20.23
CA GLY A 16 0.58 21.20 20.48
C GLY A 16 0.60 20.27 19.25
N SER A 17 0.11 19.05 19.44
CA SER A 17 -0.04 18.09 18.35
C SER A 17 -1.27 18.43 17.53
N VAL A 18 -1.14 18.42 16.21
CA VAL A 18 -2.25 18.60 15.28
C VAL A 18 -2.82 17.23 14.91
N ASN A 19 -4.13 17.17 14.70
CA ASN A 19 -4.76 15.95 14.20
C ASN A 19 -4.30 15.68 12.75
N PRO A 20 -3.65 14.53 12.45
CA PRO A 20 -3.19 14.22 11.10
C PRO A 20 -4.30 14.20 10.03
N HIS A 21 -5.54 13.89 10.43
CA HIS A 21 -6.68 13.90 9.51
C HIS A 21 -7.04 15.32 9.05
N ASP A 22 -6.91 16.31 9.93
CA ASP A 22 -7.15 17.71 9.58
C ASP A 22 -6.03 18.24 8.67
N VAL A 23 -4.78 17.83 8.93
CA VAL A 23 -3.65 18.15 8.04
C VAL A 23 -3.89 17.54 6.64
N LEU A 24 -4.41 16.32 6.57
CA LEU A 24 -4.76 15.69 5.29
C LEU A 24 -5.82 16.47 4.52
N ALA A 25 -6.88 16.88 5.23
CA ALA A 25 -7.99 17.59 4.61
C ALA A 25 -7.62 18.98 4.11
N ILE A 26 -6.73 19.69 4.82
CA ILE A 26 -6.40 21.10 4.54
C ILE A 26 -5.15 21.22 3.66
N SER A 27 -4.09 20.50 4.01
CA SER A 27 -2.75 20.66 3.43
C SER A 27 -2.37 19.54 2.45
N GLY A 28 -3.18 18.47 2.38
CA GLY A 28 -2.99 17.37 1.44
C GLY A 28 -2.04 16.27 1.91
N THR A 29 -1.81 15.29 1.03
CA THR A 29 -1.11 14.03 1.36
C THR A 29 0.35 14.23 1.72
N GLN A 30 1.07 15.09 1.01
CA GLN A 30 2.49 15.33 1.26
C GLN A 30 2.72 15.94 2.66
N ALA A 31 1.92 16.94 3.02
CA ALA A 31 2.03 17.62 4.32
C ALA A 31 1.80 16.66 5.50
N VAL A 32 0.88 15.69 5.36
CA VAL A 32 0.66 14.66 6.38
C VAL A 32 1.85 13.72 6.50
N GLN A 33 2.44 13.32 5.37
CA GLN A 33 3.61 12.44 5.37
C GLN A 33 4.77 13.11 6.10
N ASP A 34 5.09 14.35 5.73
CA ASP A 34 6.15 15.14 6.36
C ASP A 34 5.88 15.35 7.85
N TYR A 35 4.64 15.68 8.21
CA TYR A 35 4.22 15.86 9.60
C TYR A 35 4.42 14.60 10.44
N LEU A 36 3.98 13.43 9.95
CA LEU A 36 4.11 12.16 10.66
C LEU A 36 5.58 11.76 10.84
N ILE A 37 6.41 11.94 9.80
CA ILE A 37 7.84 11.65 9.86
C ILE A 37 8.51 12.53 10.91
N GLN A 38 8.23 13.83 10.88
CA GLN A 38 8.82 14.79 11.84
C GLN A 38 8.43 14.50 13.28
N GLU A 39 7.16 14.22 13.56
CA GLU A 39 6.69 13.96 14.92
C GLU A 39 7.24 12.62 15.46
N VAL A 40 7.32 11.58 14.64
CA VAL A 40 7.94 10.30 15.04
C VAL A 40 9.44 10.46 15.28
N GLN A 41 10.15 11.12 14.38
CA GLN A 41 11.60 11.38 14.52
C GLN A 41 11.89 12.24 15.76
N LYS A 42 11.05 13.22 16.05
CA LYS A 42 11.18 14.04 17.26
C LYS A 42 11.17 13.19 18.54
N VAL A 43 10.27 12.21 18.62
CA VAL A 43 10.19 11.31 19.78
C VAL A 43 11.45 10.44 19.90
N TYR A 44 11.94 9.86 18.80
CA TYR A 44 13.17 9.07 18.81
C TYR A 44 14.39 9.88 19.17
N ARG A 45 14.54 11.07 18.61
CA ARG A 45 15.66 11.99 18.93
C ARG A 45 15.66 12.43 20.40
N MET A 46 14.48 12.67 20.99
CA MET A 46 14.39 12.96 22.42
C MET A 46 14.90 11.82 23.32
N GLN A 47 14.85 10.59 22.83
CA GLN A 47 15.38 9.40 23.53
C GLN A 47 16.81 9.04 23.12
N GLY A 48 17.48 9.90 22.34
CA GLY A 48 18.86 9.68 21.89
C GLY A 48 19.00 8.58 20.83
N VAL A 49 17.91 8.20 20.17
CA VAL A 49 17.92 7.17 19.12
C VAL A 49 17.89 7.86 17.76
N ASP A 50 18.84 7.52 16.90
CA ASP A 50 18.91 8.00 15.53
C ASP A 50 18.40 6.92 14.57
N ILE A 51 17.32 7.22 13.84
CA ILE A 51 16.67 6.34 12.88
C ILE A 51 16.59 7.05 11.52
N ASN A 52 16.91 6.33 10.45
CA ASN A 52 16.77 6.88 9.11
C ASN A 52 15.29 7.01 8.73
N ASP A 53 14.92 8.12 8.13
CA ASP A 53 13.54 8.48 7.77
C ASP A 53 12.87 7.42 6.89
N LYS A 54 13.62 6.73 6.04
CA LYS A 54 13.08 5.67 5.14
C LYS A 54 12.28 4.58 5.86
N HIS A 55 12.61 4.25 7.11
CA HIS A 55 11.90 3.23 7.88
C HIS A 55 10.50 3.71 8.30
N ILE A 56 10.38 5.02 8.57
CA ILE A 56 9.11 5.66 8.91
C ILE A 56 8.30 5.90 7.63
N GLU A 57 8.95 6.37 6.56
CA GLU A 57 8.33 6.62 5.26
C GLU A 57 7.61 5.40 4.69
N VAL A 58 8.21 4.21 4.79
CA VAL A 58 7.59 2.96 4.34
C VAL A 58 6.29 2.68 5.10
N ILE A 59 6.27 2.93 6.42
CA ILE A 59 5.08 2.72 7.26
C ILE A 59 4.00 3.75 6.88
N VAL A 60 4.37 5.02 6.79
CA VAL A 60 3.44 6.11 6.43
C VAL A 60 2.86 5.90 5.04
N ARG A 61 3.67 5.46 4.07
CA ARG A 61 3.19 5.09 2.73
C ARG A 61 2.13 3.99 2.80
N GLN A 62 2.33 2.96 3.63
CA GLN A 62 1.37 1.89 3.79
C GLN A 62 0.07 2.36 4.45
N MET A 63 0.13 3.32 5.39
CA MET A 63 -1.05 3.92 6.03
C MET A 63 -1.90 4.74 5.04
N MET A 64 -1.30 5.25 3.97
CA MET A 64 -1.95 6.08 2.94
C MET A 64 -2.14 5.37 1.60
N LYS A 65 -1.94 4.05 1.55
CA LYS A 65 -2.04 3.26 0.32
C LYS A 65 -3.46 3.21 -0.25
N LYS A 66 -4.47 3.23 0.62
CA LYS A 66 -5.87 3.11 0.24
C LYS A 66 -6.55 4.48 0.18
N VAL A 67 -7.49 4.58 -0.74
CA VAL A 67 -8.36 5.74 -0.93
C VAL A 67 -9.81 5.32 -0.80
N ARG A 68 -10.69 6.24 -0.43
CA ARG A 68 -12.13 6.00 -0.39
C ARG A 68 -12.72 6.46 -1.72
N VAL A 69 -13.47 5.60 -2.36
CA VAL A 69 -14.23 5.93 -3.55
C VAL A 69 -15.42 6.82 -3.15
N ASP A 70 -15.54 7.99 -3.72
CA ASP A 70 -16.67 8.88 -3.48
C ASP A 70 -17.79 8.58 -4.51
N GLU A 71 -17.47 8.63 -5.79
CA GLU A 71 -18.38 8.24 -6.89
C GLU A 71 -17.66 7.21 -7.77
N GLY A 72 -18.34 6.11 -8.07
CA GLY A 72 -17.78 5.03 -8.88
C GLY A 72 -17.73 5.35 -10.38
N GLY A 73 -18.54 6.32 -10.86
CA GLY A 73 -18.67 6.57 -12.29
C GLY A 73 -19.06 5.29 -13.05
N ASP A 74 -18.44 5.08 -14.20
CA ASP A 74 -18.61 3.87 -15.02
C ASP A 74 -17.60 2.75 -14.68
N SER A 75 -16.91 2.88 -13.53
CA SER A 75 -16.04 1.83 -13.02
C SER A 75 -16.83 0.78 -12.22
N PRO A 76 -16.31 -0.45 -12.05
CA PRO A 76 -16.93 -1.47 -11.20
C PRO A 76 -16.75 -1.19 -9.69
N LEU A 77 -16.18 -0.04 -9.32
CA LEU A 77 -15.88 0.31 -7.94
C LEU A 77 -17.12 0.81 -7.22
N LEU A 78 -17.35 0.30 -6.02
CA LEU A 78 -18.51 0.69 -5.21
C LEU A 78 -18.23 2.00 -4.46
N PRO A 79 -19.15 2.98 -4.48
CA PRO A 79 -19.07 4.18 -3.66
C PRO A 79 -18.92 3.83 -2.18
N GLY A 80 -18.04 4.56 -1.47
CA GLY A 80 -17.73 4.34 -0.06
C GLY A 80 -16.77 3.19 0.23
N SER A 81 -16.36 2.41 -0.77
CA SER A 81 -15.36 1.34 -0.59
C SER A 81 -13.94 1.90 -0.47
N TYR A 82 -13.07 1.12 0.21
CA TYR A 82 -11.64 1.42 0.30
C TYR A 82 -10.88 0.55 -0.68
N VAL A 83 -10.29 1.18 -1.69
CA VAL A 83 -9.50 0.52 -2.74
C VAL A 83 -8.06 1.04 -2.75
N GLU A 84 -7.17 0.33 -3.37
CA GLU A 84 -5.83 0.86 -3.59
C GLU A 84 -5.85 1.96 -4.66
N LYS A 85 -5.08 3.01 -4.40
CA LYS A 85 -4.96 4.13 -5.35
C LYS A 85 -4.52 3.66 -6.75
N SER A 86 -3.59 2.70 -6.80
CA SER A 86 -3.11 2.10 -8.05
C SER A 86 -4.20 1.36 -8.84
N GLU A 87 -5.10 0.66 -8.14
CA GLU A 87 -6.22 -0.05 -8.73
C GLU A 87 -7.24 0.94 -9.31
N LEU A 88 -7.60 1.97 -8.53
CA LEU A 88 -8.52 3.02 -8.99
C LEU A 88 -7.96 3.76 -10.21
N GLU A 89 -6.69 4.11 -10.20
CA GLU A 89 -6.03 4.77 -11.34
C GLU A 89 -5.96 3.86 -12.58
N ALA A 90 -5.81 2.54 -12.40
CA ALA A 90 -5.84 1.57 -13.49
C ALA A 90 -7.24 1.48 -14.12
N GLU A 91 -8.30 1.46 -13.29
CA GLU A 91 -9.68 1.48 -13.79
C GLU A 91 -10.00 2.80 -14.50
N ASN A 92 -9.62 3.95 -13.93
CA ASN A 92 -9.80 5.24 -14.60
C ASN A 92 -9.02 5.34 -15.92
N ARG A 93 -7.85 4.70 -16.01
CA ARG A 93 -7.11 4.62 -17.27
C ARG A 93 -7.89 3.85 -18.35
N LYS A 94 -8.50 2.73 -18.02
CA LYS A 94 -9.34 1.97 -18.94
C LYS A 94 -10.53 2.81 -19.44
N ILE A 95 -11.15 3.60 -18.54
CA ILE A 95 -12.24 4.50 -18.91
C ILE A 95 -11.75 5.58 -19.88
N ARG A 96 -10.57 6.17 -19.64
CA ARG A 96 -9.99 7.16 -20.56
C ARG A 96 -9.69 6.57 -21.94
N GLU A 97 -9.11 5.38 -22.00
CA GLU A 97 -8.86 4.67 -23.27
C GLU A 97 -10.14 4.41 -24.04
N ARG A 98 -11.27 4.11 -23.37
CA ARG A 98 -12.58 3.96 -23.99
C ARG A 98 -13.14 5.29 -24.49
N ILE A 99 -12.98 6.38 -23.75
CA ILE A 99 -13.35 7.74 -24.18
C ILE A 99 -12.54 8.13 -25.44
N GLU A 100 -11.25 7.85 -25.46
CA GLU A 100 -10.39 8.13 -26.64
C GLU A 100 -10.77 7.26 -27.84
N SER A 101 -11.34 6.07 -27.64
CA SER A 101 -11.83 5.20 -28.73
C SER A 101 -13.17 5.61 -29.30
N GLY A 102 -13.82 6.67 -28.75
CA GLY A 102 -15.04 7.27 -29.28
C GLY A 102 -16.31 6.97 -28.49
N GLU A 103 -16.23 6.34 -27.31
CA GLU A 103 -17.36 6.21 -26.41
C GLU A 103 -17.63 7.57 -25.72
N VAL A 104 -18.87 8.04 -25.78
CA VAL A 104 -19.27 9.34 -25.22
C VAL A 104 -20.00 9.11 -23.89
N ASP A 105 -19.91 10.08 -22.96
CA ASP A 105 -20.59 10.11 -21.66
C ASP A 105 -20.06 9.16 -20.56
N LEU A 106 -18.85 8.66 -20.65
CA LEU A 106 -18.23 7.92 -19.56
C LEU A 106 -17.64 8.86 -18.49
N LYS A 107 -17.86 8.52 -17.21
CA LYS A 107 -17.34 9.26 -16.05
C LYS A 107 -16.28 8.45 -15.31
N GLU A 108 -15.18 9.10 -14.99
CA GLU A 108 -14.14 8.54 -14.13
C GLU A 108 -14.62 8.43 -12.67
N ALA A 109 -14.07 7.46 -11.95
CA ALA A 109 -14.27 7.35 -10.50
C ALA A 109 -13.52 8.47 -9.77
N THR A 110 -14.22 9.10 -8.82
CA THR A 110 -13.62 10.10 -7.91
C THR A 110 -13.29 9.49 -6.57
N TYR A 111 -12.28 10.03 -5.90
CA TYR A 111 -11.82 9.51 -4.62
C TYR A 111 -11.30 10.58 -3.68
N THR A 112 -11.41 10.29 -2.39
CA THR A 112 -10.79 11.07 -1.31
C THR A 112 -9.65 10.26 -0.68
N PRO A 113 -8.43 10.82 -0.54
CA PRO A 113 -7.33 10.17 0.15
C PRO A 113 -7.69 9.96 1.64
N VAL A 114 -7.30 8.80 2.18
CA VAL A 114 -7.59 8.42 3.57
C VAL A 114 -6.32 8.04 4.28
N LEU A 115 -6.17 8.53 5.51
CA LEU A 115 -5.13 8.09 6.42
C LEU A 115 -5.69 7.00 7.33
N MET A 116 -5.11 5.81 7.27
CA MET A 116 -5.47 4.69 8.15
C MET A 116 -4.46 4.57 9.29
N GLY A 117 -4.93 4.28 10.50
CA GLY A 117 -4.05 3.88 11.59
C GLY A 117 -3.29 2.59 11.24
N ILE A 118 -2.13 2.37 11.86
CA ILE A 118 -1.21 1.24 11.58
C ILE A 118 -1.94 -0.10 11.61
N THR A 119 -2.73 -0.37 12.65
CA THR A 119 -3.50 -1.63 12.79
C THR A 119 -4.49 -1.82 11.65
N LYS A 120 -5.27 -0.76 11.33
CA LYS A 120 -6.26 -0.82 10.25
C LYS A 120 -5.61 -1.00 8.88
N ALA A 121 -4.49 -0.30 8.64
CA ALA A 121 -3.72 -0.45 7.41
C ALA A 121 -3.15 -1.86 7.25
N SER A 122 -2.70 -2.48 8.35
CA SER A 122 -2.17 -3.85 8.34
C SER A 122 -3.24 -4.93 8.11
N LEU A 123 -4.47 -4.69 8.55
CA LEU A 123 -5.61 -5.58 8.31
C LEU A 123 -6.28 -5.37 6.94
N ALA A 124 -6.12 -4.18 6.36
CA ALA A 124 -6.70 -3.82 5.07
C ALA A 124 -5.82 -4.25 3.87
N THR A 125 -5.00 -5.28 4.03
CA THR A 125 -4.19 -5.88 2.96
C THR A 125 -5.03 -6.80 2.08
N ASP A 126 -4.61 -7.00 0.83
CA ASP A 126 -5.34 -7.86 -0.10
C ASP A 126 -5.18 -9.35 0.22
N SER A 127 -4.05 -9.73 0.85
CA SER A 127 -3.81 -11.06 1.36
C SER A 127 -4.54 -11.27 2.69
N PHE A 128 -5.58 -12.11 2.69
CA PHE A 128 -6.28 -12.49 3.92
C PHE A 128 -5.43 -13.39 4.82
N LEU A 129 -4.49 -14.17 4.27
CA LEU A 129 -3.55 -14.98 5.05
C LEU A 129 -2.61 -14.10 5.87
N SER A 130 -2.07 -13.05 5.25
CA SER A 130 -1.24 -12.07 5.93
C SER A 130 -1.99 -11.35 7.04
N ALA A 131 -3.22 -10.91 6.78
CA ALA A 131 -4.08 -10.26 7.78
C ALA A 131 -4.43 -11.20 8.94
N ALA A 132 -4.82 -12.44 8.66
CA ALA A 132 -5.17 -13.45 9.65
C ALA A 132 -4.02 -13.80 10.60
N SER A 133 -2.78 -13.75 10.10
CA SER A 133 -1.60 -14.02 10.92
C SER A 133 -1.20 -12.85 11.83
N PHE A 134 -1.78 -11.67 11.66
CA PHE A 134 -1.48 -10.50 12.47
C PHE A 134 -2.43 -10.39 13.67
N GLN A 135 -3.72 -10.24 13.44
CA GLN A 135 -4.75 -10.12 14.46
C GLN A 135 -6.10 -10.63 13.95
N GLU A 136 -7.03 -10.90 14.86
CA GLU A 136 -8.41 -11.27 14.55
C GLU A 136 -8.53 -12.47 13.58
N THR A 137 -7.70 -13.48 13.74
CA THR A 137 -7.57 -14.63 12.84
C THR A 137 -8.91 -15.24 12.45
N THR A 138 -9.77 -15.53 13.43
CA THR A 138 -11.08 -16.16 13.20
C THR A 138 -11.98 -15.27 12.34
N ARG A 139 -12.05 -13.98 12.65
CA ARG A 139 -12.87 -13.02 11.91
C ARG A 139 -12.43 -12.88 10.47
N VAL A 140 -11.12 -12.71 10.26
CA VAL A 140 -10.55 -12.54 8.92
C VAL A 140 -10.76 -13.78 8.07
N LEU A 141 -10.52 -14.98 8.61
CA LEU A 141 -10.75 -16.25 7.91
C LEU A 141 -12.22 -16.50 7.61
N THR A 142 -13.11 -16.17 8.55
CA THR A 142 -14.57 -16.30 8.35
C THR A 142 -15.04 -15.36 7.24
N ASP A 143 -14.63 -14.10 7.26
CA ASP A 143 -14.97 -13.13 6.22
C ASP A 143 -14.42 -13.55 4.84
N ALA A 144 -13.21 -14.08 4.81
CA ALA A 144 -12.61 -14.58 3.57
C ALA A 144 -13.37 -15.79 3.01
N ALA A 145 -13.78 -16.72 3.89
CA ALA A 145 -14.55 -17.91 3.50
C ALA A 145 -15.95 -17.53 2.96
N ILE A 146 -16.66 -16.64 3.67
CA ILE A 146 -17.98 -16.16 3.25
C ILE A 146 -17.93 -15.46 1.90
N LYS A 147 -16.90 -14.65 1.67
CA LYS A 147 -16.71 -13.88 0.42
C LYS A 147 -16.04 -14.67 -0.70
N GLY A 148 -15.63 -15.91 -0.47
CA GLY A 148 -14.89 -16.72 -1.44
C GLY A 148 -13.58 -16.06 -1.91
N LYS A 149 -12.87 -15.36 -1.01
CA LYS A 149 -11.64 -14.66 -1.38
C LYS A 149 -10.54 -15.61 -1.79
N VAL A 150 -9.81 -15.24 -2.83
CA VAL A 150 -8.59 -15.92 -3.29
C VAL A 150 -7.39 -15.05 -2.93
N ASP A 151 -6.38 -15.63 -2.28
CA ASP A 151 -5.14 -14.93 -1.94
C ASP A 151 -4.18 -15.01 -3.13
N PRO A 152 -3.71 -13.86 -3.66
CA PRO A 152 -2.82 -13.84 -4.82
C PRO A 152 -1.39 -14.28 -4.51
N LEU A 153 -1.02 -14.49 -3.24
CA LEU A 153 0.31 -14.93 -2.77
C LEU A 153 1.47 -14.06 -3.29
N LEU A 154 1.27 -12.76 -3.35
CA LEU A 154 2.26 -11.79 -3.85
C LEU A 154 3.28 -11.34 -2.81
N GLY A 155 2.95 -11.42 -1.53
CA GLY A 155 3.83 -10.98 -0.44
C GLY A 155 4.73 -12.10 0.09
N LEU A 156 5.58 -11.74 1.04
CA LEU A 156 6.50 -12.69 1.67
C LEU A 156 5.79 -13.56 2.70
N LYS A 157 4.95 -12.97 3.53
CA LYS A 157 4.36 -13.58 4.71
C LYS A 157 3.42 -14.74 4.38
N GLU A 158 2.53 -14.57 3.42
CA GLU A 158 1.60 -15.59 2.95
C GLU A 158 2.33 -16.79 2.32
N ASN A 159 3.39 -16.55 1.55
CA ASN A 159 4.19 -17.62 0.98
C ASN A 159 4.94 -18.41 2.04
N VAL A 160 5.50 -17.73 3.07
CA VAL A 160 6.15 -18.40 4.20
C VAL A 160 5.15 -19.26 4.99
N ILE A 161 3.93 -18.77 5.23
CA ILE A 161 2.91 -19.52 5.96
C ILE A 161 2.53 -20.82 5.23
N ILE A 162 2.40 -20.76 3.88
CA ILE A 162 2.04 -21.93 3.07
C ILE A 162 3.25 -22.87 2.82
N GLY A 163 4.48 -22.39 3.06
CA GLY A 163 5.71 -23.14 2.78
C GLY A 163 6.15 -23.09 1.32
N LYS A 164 5.72 -22.08 0.57
CA LYS A 164 6.21 -21.80 -0.79
C LYS A 164 7.45 -20.91 -0.77
N LEU A 165 8.22 -20.94 -1.85
CA LEU A 165 9.31 -19.99 -2.05
C LEU A 165 8.76 -18.57 -2.06
N VAL A 166 9.41 -17.66 -1.33
CA VAL A 166 9.06 -16.25 -1.33
C VAL A 166 9.33 -15.64 -2.72
N PRO A 167 8.48 -14.72 -3.23
CA PRO A 167 8.64 -14.12 -4.55
C PRO A 167 9.77 -13.06 -4.55
N ALA A 168 10.95 -13.46 -4.08
CA ALA A 168 12.15 -12.64 -4.02
C ALA A 168 13.40 -13.55 -4.15
N GLY A 169 14.48 -13.02 -4.71
CA GLY A 169 15.70 -13.79 -4.94
C GLY A 169 15.43 -15.01 -5.83
N THR A 170 15.84 -16.19 -5.39
CA THR A 170 15.69 -17.46 -6.14
C THR A 170 14.25 -17.93 -6.30
N GLY A 171 13.28 -17.36 -5.58
CA GLY A 171 11.85 -17.64 -5.74
C GLY A 171 11.14 -16.79 -6.80
N MET A 172 11.85 -15.91 -7.48
CA MET A 172 11.28 -15.14 -8.59
C MET A 172 11.02 -16.04 -9.81
N LYS A 173 9.95 -15.76 -10.54
CA LYS A 173 9.55 -16.53 -11.72
C LYS A 173 10.66 -16.63 -12.77
N CYS A 174 11.48 -15.59 -12.93
CA CYS A 174 12.60 -15.59 -13.88
C CYS A 174 13.66 -16.68 -13.59
N TYR A 175 13.70 -17.23 -12.37
CA TYR A 175 14.60 -18.33 -12.01
C TYR A 175 13.89 -19.69 -12.04
N SER A 176 12.57 -19.74 -12.14
CA SER A 176 11.80 -20.98 -12.24
C SER A 176 11.73 -21.51 -13.67
N ASP A 177 11.88 -20.62 -14.66
CA ASP A 177 11.79 -20.95 -16.09
C ASP A 177 13.16 -21.20 -16.73
N VAL A 178 14.15 -21.62 -15.93
CA VAL A 178 15.51 -21.94 -16.39
C VAL A 178 15.62 -23.44 -16.58
N ASP A 179 15.76 -23.88 -17.82
CA ASP A 179 16.14 -25.24 -18.15
C ASP A 179 17.65 -25.42 -17.94
N ILE A 180 18.02 -26.43 -17.16
CA ILE A 180 19.41 -26.76 -16.89
C ILE A 180 19.80 -27.85 -17.88
N GLU A 181 20.60 -27.52 -18.90
CA GLU A 181 21.28 -28.52 -19.73
C GLU A 181 22.52 -28.99 -18.96
N PRO A 182 22.59 -30.27 -18.54
CA PRO A 182 23.78 -30.82 -17.94
C PRO A 182 24.91 -30.84 -18.97
N GLU A 183 26.04 -30.19 -18.67
CA GLU A 183 27.27 -30.38 -19.45
C GLU A 183 27.61 -31.88 -19.48
N GLU A 184 27.50 -32.55 -20.66
CA GLU A 184 28.06 -33.89 -20.87
C GLU A 184 29.58 -33.79 -20.68
N LYS A 185 30.07 -34.21 -19.51
CA LYS A 185 31.51 -34.42 -19.33
C LYS A 185 31.91 -35.57 -20.21
N ASP A 186 32.65 -35.27 -21.24
CA ASP A 186 33.35 -36.28 -22.05
C ASP A 186 34.26 -37.13 -21.14
N LEU A 187 33.74 -38.29 -20.71
CA LEU A 187 34.46 -39.27 -19.90
C LEU A 187 35.42 -40.12 -20.77
N THR A 188 35.72 -39.66 -21.99
CA THR A 188 36.53 -40.47 -22.94
C THR A 188 38.04 -40.18 -22.90
N ASN A 189 38.55 -39.32 -22.00
CA ASN A 189 39.99 -38.97 -21.99
C ASN A 189 40.76 -39.33 -20.70
N GLU A 190 40.36 -40.34 -19.94
CA GLU A 190 41.22 -40.90 -18.89
C GLU A 190 41.32 -42.42 -19.04
N ALA A 191 41.96 -42.87 -20.12
CA ALA A 191 42.44 -44.21 -20.24
C ALA A 191 43.68 -44.24 -21.18
N VAL A 192 44.85 -43.81 -20.70
CA VAL A 192 46.19 -44.27 -21.16
C VAL A 192 47.13 -44.29 -19.95
#